data_7c0b19bc4727117e4b193cb2602cad4a
#
_entry.id   7c0b19bc4727117e4b193cb2602cad4a
#
_cell.length_a   1.000
_cell.length_b   1.000
_cell.length_c   1.000
_cell.angle_alpha   90.00
_cell.angle_beta   90.00
_cell.angle_gamma   90.00
#
_symmetry.space_group_name_H-M   'P 1'
#
loop_
_entity.id
_entity.type
_entity.pdbx_description
1 polymer ?
#
loop_
_entity_poly.entity_id
_entity_poly.type
_entity_poly.pdbx_seq_one_letter_code
_entity_poly.pdbx_strand_id
1 'polypeptide(L)'
;MVDLQKNDNFALQVAKLWQPQEQAHKNRATANKNKIMITYDKTTLSNGLTVIANRDRASRMAAVNILYKVGARNENPARTGLAHLFEHLMFRGTHQVPDFDTPVQMACGENNAFTNNDYTDFYITLPCDNIETALWLESDRMTGLNLSEEACQIEKRVVIEEFRQRYLNQPYGDLNMLLRSMVYKTHPYRWATIGISPEHIEQASIEEIHDFYQRFYHPSNAILSVSGDFEAEKVFALAEKWFGGITDKAYPIAPIPQELAQTEARRLEVEREVPATTIVIAFHMDNRLSHDFFLGDMTSDLLAGGDSARLYERLIKIKRMFASVNAYISGDVDSGMFVFTGQLLPTTTEAEAEAAFWEEIDELKSGKISDYELEKVKNKFEANTLFGELNVMNKAMNLGYYQMIGDLPLINREVEIYRSLTRDEVADFSRRTFTKENSSTLIYRAKQ
;
A
#
# COMPACT_ATOMS: atom_id res chain seq x y z
N MET A 1 -33.54 -11.19 54.70
CA MET A 1 -32.11 -11.51 54.86
C MET A 1 -31.79 -12.57 53.81
N VAL A 2 -31.32 -12.14 52.65
CA VAL A 2 -30.89 -13.01 51.56
C VAL A 2 -29.41 -12.74 51.35
N ASP A 3 -28.72 -13.81 51.31
CA ASP A 3 -27.31 -14.17 51.40
C ASP A 3 -26.36 -13.26 50.58
N LEU A 4 -25.58 -12.42 51.23
CA LEU A 4 -24.54 -11.56 50.68
C LEU A 4 -23.18 -12.24 50.53
N GLN A 5 -23.10 -13.56 50.76
CA GLN A 5 -21.84 -14.32 50.75
C GLN A 5 -21.46 -14.98 49.40
N LYS A 6 -22.26 -14.86 48.35
CA LYS A 6 -21.95 -15.47 47.04
C LYS A 6 -21.18 -14.55 46.06
N ASN A 7 -21.08 -13.26 46.31
CA ASN A 7 -20.44 -12.34 45.40
C ASN A 7 -18.92 -12.21 45.57
N ASP A 8 -18.36 -12.56 46.71
CA ASP A 8 -16.92 -12.46 46.97
C ASP A 8 -16.08 -13.55 46.27
N ASN A 9 -16.68 -14.71 46.00
CA ASN A 9 -15.99 -15.79 45.30
C ASN A 9 -15.84 -15.56 43.80
N PHE A 10 -16.72 -14.83 43.17
CA PHE A 10 -16.64 -14.49 41.73
C PHE A 10 -15.57 -13.42 41.47
N ALA A 11 -15.50 -12.37 42.29
CA ALA A 11 -14.46 -11.34 42.22
C ALA A 11 -13.05 -11.92 42.48
N LEU A 12 -12.93 -12.87 43.38
CA LEU A 12 -11.66 -13.55 43.66
C LEU A 12 -11.26 -14.55 42.54
N GLN A 13 -12.21 -15.17 41.86
CA GLN A 13 -11.93 -15.98 40.69
C GLN A 13 -11.50 -15.17 39.48
N VAL A 14 -12.16 -14.01 39.24
CA VAL A 14 -11.78 -13.07 38.15
C VAL A 14 -10.42 -12.44 38.43
N ALA A 15 -10.11 -12.09 39.69
CA ALA A 15 -8.82 -11.55 40.08
C ALA A 15 -7.67 -12.60 39.96
N LYS A 16 -7.96 -13.90 40.12
CA LYS A 16 -6.97 -14.96 39.85
C LYS A 16 -6.70 -15.23 38.38
N LEU A 17 -7.63 -14.87 37.50
CA LEU A 17 -7.42 -14.91 36.04
C LEU A 17 -6.61 -13.72 35.52
N TRP A 18 -6.42 -12.70 36.33
CA TRP A 18 -5.72 -11.45 36.00
C TRP A 18 -4.41 -11.23 36.75
N GLN A 19 -3.76 -12.28 37.25
CA GLN A 19 -2.38 -12.15 37.71
C GLN A 19 -1.47 -12.05 36.47
N PRO A 20 -0.62 -10.98 36.36
CA PRO A 20 0.37 -10.92 35.29
C PRO A 20 1.32 -12.10 35.46
N GLN A 21 1.31 -12.98 34.49
CA GLN A 21 2.12 -14.20 34.52
C GLN A 21 3.59 -13.79 34.32
N GLU A 22 4.37 -13.65 35.37
CA GLU A 22 5.84 -13.71 35.34
C GLU A 22 6.37 -15.01 34.69
N GLN A 23 5.50 -16.03 34.56
CA GLN A 23 5.77 -17.28 33.86
C GLN A 23 5.77 -17.15 32.35
N ALA A 24 5.15 -16.07 31.76
CA ALA A 24 5.12 -15.83 30.32
C ALA A 24 6.50 -15.42 29.76
N HIS A 25 7.36 -14.82 30.57
CA HIS A 25 8.71 -14.44 30.14
C HIS A 25 9.67 -15.63 29.95
N LYS A 26 9.47 -16.72 30.69
CA LYS A 26 10.31 -17.94 30.52
C LYS A 26 9.88 -18.81 29.35
N ASN A 27 8.60 -18.76 28.93
CA ASN A 27 8.12 -19.48 27.76
C ASN A 27 8.40 -18.74 26.43
N ARG A 28 8.71 -17.43 26.45
CA ARG A 28 9.10 -16.68 25.24
C ARG A 28 10.47 -17.09 24.67
N ALA A 29 11.38 -17.56 25.50
CA ALA A 29 12.68 -18.07 25.02
C ALA A 29 12.59 -19.40 24.25
N THR A 30 11.46 -20.12 24.37
CA THR A 30 11.21 -21.38 23.64
C THR A 30 10.24 -21.21 22.46
N ALA A 31 9.52 -20.09 22.36
CA ALA A 31 8.57 -19.79 21.27
C ALA A 31 9.26 -19.44 19.93
N ASN A 32 10.57 -19.27 19.93
CA ASN A 32 11.34 -18.95 18.71
C ASN A 32 11.57 -20.16 17.78
N LYS A 33 10.89 -21.30 18.00
CA LYS A 33 11.07 -22.53 17.20
C LYS A 33 10.06 -22.75 16.08
N ASN A 34 9.00 -21.94 15.98
CA ASN A 34 7.99 -22.07 14.91
C ASN A 34 7.71 -20.73 14.23
N LYS A 35 8.77 -20.03 13.79
CA LYS A 35 8.57 -18.90 12.89
C LYS A 35 8.01 -19.45 11.57
N ILE A 36 6.80 -19.07 11.19
CA ILE A 36 6.28 -19.33 9.85
C ILE A 36 7.16 -18.51 8.91
N MET A 37 7.98 -19.18 8.11
CA MET A 37 8.80 -18.53 7.08
C MET A 37 8.16 -18.82 5.73
N ILE A 38 7.98 -17.79 4.92
CA ILE A 38 7.62 -17.95 3.51
C ILE A 38 8.85 -18.49 2.79
N THR A 39 8.78 -19.77 2.38
CA THR A 39 9.80 -20.39 1.54
C THR A 39 9.49 -20.12 0.08
N TYR A 40 10.51 -19.88 -0.72
CA TYR A 40 10.36 -19.63 -2.15
C TYR A 40 11.58 -20.11 -2.91
N ASP A 41 11.36 -20.48 -4.16
CA ASP A 41 12.39 -20.70 -5.16
C ASP A 41 12.26 -19.61 -6.24
N LYS A 42 13.41 -19.22 -6.83
CA LYS A 42 13.46 -18.15 -7.82
C LYS A 42 14.34 -18.52 -9.00
N THR A 43 13.86 -18.17 -10.20
CA THR A 43 14.64 -18.24 -11.43
C THR A 43 14.44 -17.00 -12.27
N THR A 44 15.23 -16.82 -13.32
CA THR A 44 15.04 -15.79 -14.34
C THR A 44 15.11 -16.47 -15.70
N LEU A 45 14.07 -16.29 -16.51
CA LEU A 45 14.01 -16.82 -17.88
C LEU A 45 15.01 -16.09 -18.79
N SER A 46 15.30 -16.69 -19.94
CA SER A 46 16.25 -16.13 -20.90
C SER A 46 15.90 -14.74 -21.43
N ASN A 47 14.61 -14.39 -21.41
CA ASN A 47 14.06 -13.09 -21.79
C ASN A 47 14.01 -12.08 -20.64
N GLY A 48 14.58 -12.40 -19.47
CA GLY A 48 14.67 -11.50 -18.32
C GLY A 48 13.49 -11.53 -17.36
N LEU A 49 12.39 -12.30 -17.62
CA LEU A 49 11.28 -12.46 -16.68
C LEU A 49 11.77 -13.14 -15.40
N THR A 50 11.59 -12.48 -14.27
CA THR A 50 11.84 -13.10 -12.95
C THR A 50 10.62 -13.92 -12.54
N VAL A 51 10.84 -15.19 -12.17
CA VAL A 51 9.79 -16.12 -11.72
C VAL A 51 10.07 -16.55 -10.30
N ILE A 52 9.06 -16.44 -9.42
CA ILE A 52 9.13 -16.83 -8.01
C ILE A 52 8.04 -17.84 -7.73
N ALA A 53 8.38 -18.97 -7.13
CA ALA A 53 7.45 -20.01 -6.74
C ALA A 53 7.46 -20.18 -5.22
N ASN A 54 6.29 -20.08 -4.58
CA ASN A 54 6.07 -20.42 -3.18
C ASN A 54 5.18 -21.64 -3.10
N ARG A 55 5.65 -22.69 -2.43
CA ARG A 55 4.83 -23.87 -2.16
C ARG A 55 4.00 -23.69 -0.91
N ASP A 56 2.68 -23.64 -1.07
CA ASP A 56 1.71 -23.63 0.02
C ASP A 56 0.85 -24.90 0.03
N ARG A 57 1.19 -25.85 0.90
CA ARG A 57 0.48 -27.12 1.05
C ARG A 57 -0.85 -27.01 1.80
N ALA A 58 -1.10 -25.89 2.44
CA ALA A 58 -2.32 -25.69 3.23
C ALA A 58 -3.52 -25.30 2.37
N SER A 59 -3.27 -24.80 1.14
CA SER A 59 -4.32 -24.32 0.25
C SER A 59 -4.51 -25.25 -0.97
N ARG A 60 -5.76 -25.45 -1.40
CA ARG A 60 -6.09 -26.02 -2.70
C ARG A 60 -6.25 -24.95 -3.79
N MET A 61 -6.17 -23.68 -3.40
CA MET A 61 -6.15 -22.55 -4.31
C MET A 61 -4.73 -22.15 -4.63
N ALA A 62 -4.54 -21.66 -5.85
CA ALA A 62 -3.31 -21.02 -6.29
C ALA A 62 -3.56 -19.53 -6.55
N ALA A 63 -2.52 -18.74 -6.41
CA ALA A 63 -2.47 -17.37 -6.89
C ALA A 63 -1.33 -17.21 -7.89
N VAL A 64 -1.64 -16.67 -9.05
CA VAL A 64 -0.69 -16.21 -10.06
C VAL A 64 -0.73 -14.70 -10.06
N ASN A 65 0.40 -14.09 -9.76
CA ASN A 65 0.55 -12.64 -9.70
C ASN A 65 1.64 -12.21 -10.67
N ILE A 66 1.35 -11.22 -11.48
CA ILE A 66 2.33 -10.58 -12.35
C ILE A 66 2.40 -9.09 -12.06
N LEU A 67 3.55 -8.65 -11.58
CA LEU A 67 3.85 -7.28 -11.24
C LEU A 67 4.71 -6.66 -12.35
N TYR A 68 4.24 -5.56 -12.95
CA TYR A 68 5.03 -4.73 -13.85
C TYR A 68 5.59 -3.52 -13.13
N LYS A 69 6.90 -3.28 -13.29
CA LYS A 69 7.62 -2.17 -12.65
C LYS A 69 7.30 -0.84 -13.34
N VAL A 70 6.01 -0.51 -13.41
CA VAL A 70 5.47 0.72 -14.00
C VAL A 70 4.27 1.19 -13.22
N GLY A 71 4.31 2.44 -12.79
CA GLY A 71 3.24 3.12 -12.11
C GLY A 71 3.18 4.60 -12.51
N ALA A 72 2.40 5.38 -11.79
CA ALA A 72 2.20 6.79 -12.13
C ALA A 72 3.52 7.59 -12.16
N ARG A 73 4.55 7.20 -11.41
CA ARG A 73 5.86 7.89 -11.45
C ARG A 73 6.60 7.80 -12.78
N ASN A 74 6.26 6.83 -13.62
CA ASN A 74 6.90 6.60 -14.91
C ASN A 74 6.28 7.42 -16.05
N GLU A 75 5.24 8.18 -15.75
CA GLU A 75 4.47 8.94 -16.73
C GLU A 75 5.16 10.25 -17.09
N ASN A 76 4.85 10.74 -18.31
CA ASN A 76 5.20 12.10 -18.71
C ASN A 76 4.31 13.09 -17.93
N PRO A 77 4.87 14.13 -17.29
CA PRO A 77 4.08 15.17 -16.61
C PRO A 77 3.00 15.85 -17.48
N ALA A 78 3.17 15.85 -18.80
CA ALA A 78 2.18 16.37 -19.75
C ALA A 78 1.12 15.35 -20.18
N ARG A 79 1.23 14.09 -19.74
CA ARG A 79 0.36 12.96 -20.10
C ARG A 79 0.29 11.97 -18.93
N THR A 80 -0.42 12.34 -17.88
CA THR A 80 -0.57 11.51 -16.67
C THR A 80 -1.85 10.69 -16.69
N GLY A 81 -1.88 9.58 -15.93
CA GLY A 81 -2.99 8.65 -15.85
C GLY A 81 -2.89 7.47 -16.82
N LEU A 82 -1.80 7.36 -17.60
CA LEU A 82 -1.63 6.26 -18.56
C LEU A 82 -1.41 4.91 -17.85
N ALA A 83 -0.70 4.87 -16.73
CA ALA A 83 -0.50 3.63 -15.99
C ALA A 83 -1.85 3.03 -15.52
N HIS A 84 -2.74 3.88 -15.01
CA HIS A 84 -4.08 3.48 -14.61
C HIS A 84 -4.97 3.13 -15.83
N LEU A 85 -4.86 3.86 -16.92
CA LEU A 85 -5.54 3.52 -18.16
C LEU A 85 -5.14 2.10 -18.66
N PHE A 86 -3.86 1.74 -18.50
CA PHE A 86 -3.39 0.41 -18.88
C PHE A 86 -3.90 -0.69 -17.96
N GLU A 87 -4.12 -0.44 -16.68
CA GLU A 87 -4.83 -1.37 -15.81
C GLU A 87 -6.17 -1.78 -16.45
N HIS A 88 -6.96 -0.81 -16.93
CA HIS A 88 -8.24 -1.07 -17.62
C HIS A 88 -8.05 -1.77 -18.96
N LEU A 89 -7.14 -1.29 -19.79
CA LEU A 89 -6.90 -1.84 -21.13
C LEU A 89 -6.48 -3.32 -21.11
N MET A 90 -5.78 -3.75 -20.05
CA MET A 90 -5.35 -5.14 -19.87
C MET A 90 -6.52 -6.12 -19.74
N PHE A 91 -7.71 -5.68 -19.37
CA PHE A 91 -8.91 -6.52 -19.29
C PHE A 91 -9.76 -6.51 -20.57
N ARG A 92 -9.39 -5.68 -21.57
CA ARG A 92 -10.11 -5.63 -22.87
C ARG A 92 -9.79 -6.78 -23.80
N GLY A 93 -8.96 -7.71 -23.32
CA GLY A 93 -8.57 -8.89 -24.07
C GLY A 93 -7.49 -8.61 -25.12
N THR A 94 -7.19 -9.67 -25.84
CA THR A 94 -6.20 -9.71 -26.92
C THR A 94 -6.87 -10.12 -28.23
N HIS A 95 -6.08 -10.27 -29.28
CA HIS A 95 -6.60 -10.86 -30.53
C HIS A 95 -6.91 -12.35 -30.38
N GLN A 96 -6.25 -13.08 -29.47
CA GLN A 96 -6.47 -14.50 -29.24
C GLN A 96 -7.56 -14.76 -28.20
N VAL A 97 -7.61 -13.89 -27.16
CA VAL A 97 -8.57 -13.96 -26.04
C VAL A 97 -9.34 -12.64 -25.98
N PRO A 98 -10.41 -12.48 -26.77
CA PRO A 98 -11.19 -11.24 -26.82
C PRO A 98 -11.92 -10.91 -25.50
N ASP A 99 -12.20 -11.91 -24.69
CA ASP A 99 -12.84 -11.80 -23.38
C ASP A 99 -11.95 -12.49 -22.34
N PHE A 100 -11.30 -11.68 -21.48
CA PHE A 100 -10.36 -12.17 -20.49
C PHE A 100 -11.06 -12.87 -19.32
N ASP A 101 -12.25 -12.44 -18.94
CA ASP A 101 -12.95 -12.93 -17.75
C ASP A 101 -13.55 -14.32 -17.94
N THR A 102 -14.08 -14.63 -19.12
CA THR A 102 -14.73 -15.92 -19.39
C THR A 102 -13.80 -17.12 -19.13
N PRO A 103 -12.56 -17.19 -19.63
CA PRO A 103 -11.66 -18.31 -19.30
C PRO A 103 -11.31 -18.41 -17.82
N VAL A 104 -11.17 -17.28 -17.12
CA VAL A 104 -10.93 -17.25 -15.66
C VAL A 104 -12.11 -17.87 -14.92
N GLN A 105 -13.34 -17.43 -15.24
CA GLN A 105 -14.57 -17.96 -14.63
C GLN A 105 -14.76 -19.45 -14.92
N MET A 106 -14.49 -19.88 -16.16
CA MET A 106 -14.55 -21.32 -16.52
C MET A 106 -13.52 -22.17 -15.77
N ALA A 107 -12.39 -21.57 -15.38
CA ALA A 107 -11.39 -22.18 -14.53
C ALA A 107 -11.72 -22.08 -13.03
N CYS A 108 -12.92 -21.62 -12.66
CA CYS A 108 -13.34 -21.34 -11.28
C CYS A 108 -12.40 -20.33 -10.59
N GLY A 109 -11.91 -19.36 -11.32
CA GLY A 109 -11.00 -18.33 -10.83
C GLY A 109 -11.66 -16.97 -10.69
N GLU A 110 -10.95 -16.09 -10.01
CA GLU A 110 -11.21 -14.66 -9.88
C GLU A 110 -9.94 -13.89 -10.25
N ASN A 111 -10.10 -12.74 -10.87
CA ASN A 111 -8.99 -11.86 -11.22
C ASN A 111 -9.26 -10.44 -10.72
N ASN A 112 -8.19 -9.68 -10.54
CA ASN A 112 -8.26 -8.24 -10.33
C ASN A 112 -6.88 -7.62 -10.61
N ALA A 113 -6.80 -6.28 -10.52
CA ALA A 113 -5.57 -5.53 -10.64
C ALA A 113 -5.61 -4.26 -9.80
N PHE A 114 -4.47 -3.63 -9.63
CA PHE A 114 -4.37 -2.26 -9.15
C PHE A 114 -3.10 -1.59 -9.66
N THR A 115 -3.16 -0.27 -9.74
CA THR A 115 -2.03 0.59 -10.07
C THR A 115 -1.76 1.55 -8.91
N ASN A 116 -0.49 1.71 -8.57
CA ASN A 116 -0.06 2.73 -7.63
C ASN A 116 1.01 3.65 -8.25
N ASN A 117 1.74 4.37 -7.42
CA ASN A 117 2.78 5.26 -7.92
C ASN A 117 3.94 4.51 -8.60
N ASP A 118 4.24 3.28 -8.18
CA ASP A 118 5.49 2.57 -8.46
C ASP A 118 5.34 1.37 -9.38
N TYR A 119 4.19 0.70 -9.32
CA TYR A 119 3.94 -0.52 -10.08
C TYR A 119 2.47 -0.74 -10.39
N THR A 120 2.22 -1.58 -11.40
CA THR A 120 0.90 -2.12 -11.74
C THR A 120 0.93 -3.62 -11.51
N ASP A 121 -0.06 -4.13 -10.80
CA ASP A 121 -0.11 -5.51 -10.36
C ASP A 121 -1.40 -6.18 -10.82
N PHE A 122 -1.25 -7.38 -11.39
CA PHE A 122 -2.37 -8.19 -11.87
C PHE A 122 -2.31 -9.54 -11.18
N TYR A 123 -3.45 -10.06 -10.77
CA TYR A 123 -3.50 -11.36 -10.11
C TYR A 123 -4.74 -12.16 -10.47
N ILE A 124 -4.56 -13.49 -10.52
CA ILE A 124 -5.61 -14.48 -10.71
C ILE A 124 -5.51 -15.48 -9.56
N THR A 125 -6.64 -15.75 -8.91
CA THR A 125 -6.76 -16.83 -7.93
C THR A 125 -7.70 -17.90 -8.49
N LEU A 126 -7.30 -19.17 -8.40
CA LEU A 126 -8.05 -20.30 -8.96
C LEU A 126 -7.63 -21.62 -8.30
N PRO A 127 -8.38 -22.73 -8.50
CA PRO A 127 -7.95 -24.05 -8.06
C PRO A 127 -6.58 -24.43 -8.63
N CYS A 128 -5.74 -25.09 -7.82
CA CYS A 128 -4.38 -25.47 -8.23
C CYS A 128 -4.30 -26.27 -9.54
N ASP A 129 -5.32 -27.07 -9.82
CA ASP A 129 -5.35 -27.90 -11.03
C ASP A 129 -5.48 -27.06 -12.32
N ASN A 130 -5.97 -25.82 -12.22
CA ASN A 130 -6.24 -24.91 -13.32
C ASN A 130 -5.16 -23.81 -13.49
N ILE A 131 -4.04 -23.88 -12.78
CA ILE A 131 -2.97 -22.85 -12.79
C ILE A 131 -2.50 -22.48 -14.19
N GLU A 132 -2.48 -23.44 -15.12
CA GLU A 132 -2.00 -23.23 -16.49
C GLU A 132 -2.88 -22.22 -17.26
N THR A 133 -4.18 -22.16 -16.93
CA THR A 133 -5.09 -21.15 -17.51
C THR A 133 -4.64 -19.73 -17.16
N ALA A 134 -4.26 -19.49 -15.91
CA ALA A 134 -3.78 -18.17 -15.49
C ALA A 134 -2.47 -17.79 -16.18
N LEU A 135 -1.51 -18.72 -16.25
CA LEU A 135 -0.22 -18.47 -16.91
C LEU A 135 -0.38 -18.22 -18.42
N TRP A 136 -1.27 -18.96 -19.06
CA TRP A 136 -1.63 -18.72 -20.47
C TRP A 136 -2.19 -17.32 -20.67
N LEU A 137 -3.21 -16.93 -19.89
CA LEU A 137 -3.86 -15.62 -20.02
C LEU A 137 -2.89 -14.46 -19.76
N GLU A 138 -2.05 -14.56 -18.73
CA GLU A 138 -1.05 -13.54 -18.42
C GLU A 138 0.03 -13.42 -19.51
N SER A 139 0.44 -14.54 -20.10
CA SER A 139 1.41 -14.52 -21.19
C SER A 139 0.82 -13.95 -22.49
N ASP A 140 -0.46 -14.23 -22.75
CA ASP A 140 -1.15 -13.75 -23.93
C ASP A 140 -1.28 -12.22 -23.92
N ARG A 141 -1.71 -11.62 -22.79
CA ARG A 141 -1.78 -10.15 -22.67
C ARG A 141 -0.43 -9.45 -22.62
N MET A 142 0.65 -10.13 -22.21
CA MET A 142 2.01 -9.61 -22.32
C MET A 142 2.50 -9.62 -23.79
N THR A 143 2.02 -10.55 -24.61
CA THR A 143 2.40 -10.68 -26.02
C THR A 143 1.75 -9.61 -26.89
N GLY A 144 0.49 -9.24 -26.61
CA GLY A 144 -0.19 -8.22 -27.38
C GLY A 144 -1.64 -8.01 -26.95
N LEU A 145 -1.98 -6.77 -26.66
CA LEU A 145 -3.33 -6.35 -26.35
C LEU A 145 -4.12 -5.93 -27.60
N ASN A 146 -5.43 -5.97 -27.50
CA ASN A 146 -6.30 -5.31 -28.48
C ASN A 146 -6.32 -3.79 -28.22
N LEU A 147 -5.31 -3.08 -28.69
CA LEU A 147 -5.21 -1.63 -28.60
C LEU A 147 -5.80 -0.93 -29.83
N SER A 148 -6.96 -1.40 -30.32
CA SER A 148 -7.68 -0.70 -31.37
C SER A 148 -8.15 0.67 -30.90
N GLU A 149 -8.33 1.60 -31.84
CA GLU A 149 -8.80 2.96 -31.51
C GLU A 149 -10.14 2.91 -30.77
N GLU A 150 -11.06 2.04 -31.16
CA GLU A 150 -12.35 1.86 -30.51
C GLU A 150 -12.18 1.37 -29.06
N ALA A 151 -11.36 0.36 -28.79
CA ALA A 151 -11.10 -0.17 -27.45
C ALA A 151 -10.48 0.92 -26.55
N CYS A 152 -9.47 1.64 -27.06
CA CYS A 152 -8.83 2.72 -26.32
C CYS A 152 -9.82 3.86 -26.02
N GLN A 153 -10.67 4.25 -26.96
CA GLN A 153 -11.68 5.31 -26.74
C GLN A 153 -12.74 4.91 -25.70
N ILE A 154 -13.10 3.63 -25.63
CA ILE A 154 -14.02 3.14 -24.60
C ILE A 154 -13.39 3.28 -23.22
N GLU A 155 -12.16 2.78 -23.02
CA GLU A 155 -11.49 2.82 -21.72
C GLU A 155 -11.12 4.24 -21.30
N LYS A 156 -10.70 5.10 -22.20
CA LYS A 156 -10.50 6.52 -21.91
C LYS A 156 -11.77 7.14 -21.31
N ARG A 157 -12.95 6.86 -21.85
CA ARG A 157 -14.22 7.38 -21.29
C ARG A 157 -14.52 6.80 -19.91
N VAL A 158 -14.25 5.51 -19.68
CA VAL A 158 -14.43 4.87 -18.38
C VAL A 158 -13.54 5.54 -17.32
N VAL A 159 -12.24 5.69 -17.60
CA VAL A 159 -11.27 6.32 -16.69
C VAL A 159 -11.60 7.81 -16.45
N ILE A 160 -12.02 8.55 -17.47
CA ILE A 160 -12.44 9.95 -17.33
C ILE A 160 -13.69 10.05 -16.42
N GLU A 161 -14.66 9.15 -16.59
CA GLU A 161 -15.85 9.15 -15.74
C GLU A 161 -15.51 8.76 -14.30
N GLU A 162 -14.60 7.79 -14.10
CA GLU A 162 -14.08 7.45 -12.78
C GLU A 162 -13.37 8.64 -12.12
N PHE A 163 -12.55 9.38 -12.88
CA PHE A 163 -11.94 10.61 -12.40
C PHE A 163 -12.98 11.60 -11.90
N ARG A 164 -14.04 11.84 -12.69
CA ARG A 164 -15.12 12.74 -12.30
C ARG A 164 -15.82 12.27 -11.04
N GLN A 165 -16.16 10.99 -10.96
CA GLN A 165 -16.88 10.43 -9.82
C GLN A 165 -16.05 10.47 -8.55
N ARG A 166 -14.78 10.05 -8.60
CA ARG A 166 -13.94 9.90 -7.40
C ARG A 166 -13.29 11.19 -6.92
N TYR A 167 -12.97 12.10 -7.85
CA TYR A 167 -12.14 13.27 -7.54
C TYR A 167 -12.89 14.60 -7.65
N LEU A 168 -13.88 14.74 -8.55
CA LEU A 168 -14.59 16.00 -8.74
C LEU A 168 -15.97 16.03 -8.07
N ASN A 169 -16.69 14.89 -8.04
CA ASN A 169 -18.09 14.84 -7.60
C ASN A 169 -18.26 14.30 -6.17
N GLN A 170 -17.18 13.96 -5.48
CA GLN A 170 -17.26 13.49 -4.09
C GLN A 170 -16.72 14.53 -3.11
N PRO A 171 -17.33 14.66 -1.91
CA PRO A 171 -16.71 15.42 -0.83
C PRO A 171 -15.28 14.95 -0.57
N TYR A 172 -14.36 15.88 -0.42
CA TYR A 172 -12.93 15.63 -0.21
C TYR A 172 -12.21 14.93 -1.38
N GLY A 173 -12.82 14.81 -2.56
CA GLY A 173 -12.25 14.07 -3.68
C GLY A 173 -10.89 14.61 -4.15
N ASP A 174 -10.71 15.92 -4.23
CA ASP A 174 -9.44 16.57 -4.65
C ASP A 174 -8.40 16.71 -3.51
N LEU A 175 -8.73 16.33 -2.27
CA LEU A 175 -7.87 16.54 -1.10
C LEU A 175 -6.47 15.92 -1.30
N ASN A 176 -6.40 14.66 -1.71
CA ASN A 176 -5.12 13.97 -1.92
C ASN A 176 -4.32 14.55 -3.08
N MET A 177 -4.97 15.02 -4.15
CA MET A 177 -4.30 15.68 -5.29
C MET A 177 -3.67 17.00 -4.84
N LEU A 178 -4.39 17.81 -4.06
CA LEU A 178 -3.88 19.03 -3.47
C LEU A 178 -2.71 18.77 -2.54
N LEU A 179 -2.84 17.78 -1.64
CA LEU A 179 -1.79 17.41 -0.71
C LEU A 179 -0.51 16.99 -1.44
N ARG A 180 -0.62 16.07 -2.42
CA ARG A 180 0.53 15.59 -3.20
C ARG A 180 1.24 16.72 -3.93
N SER A 181 0.51 17.59 -4.60
CA SER A 181 1.07 18.75 -5.33
C SER A 181 1.72 19.79 -4.40
N MET A 182 1.30 19.84 -3.14
CA MET A 182 1.89 20.68 -2.11
C MET A 182 3.17 20.06 -1.53
N VAL A 183 3.15 18.75 -1.23
CA VAL A 183 4.28 18.02 -0.66
C VAL A 183 5.40 17.86 -1.67
N TYR A 184 5.12 17.34 -2.87
CA TYR A 184 6.11 17.09 -3.91
C TYR A 184 6.16 18.22 -4.92
N LYS A 185 7.36 18.71 -5.26
CA LYS A 185 7.58 19.77 -6.25
C LYS A 185 8.22 19.26 -7.54
N THR A 186 9.12 18.30 -7.41
CA THR A 186 9.89 17.74 -8.52
C THR A 186 9.55 16.28 -8.78
N HIS A 187 9.37 15.49 -7.73
CA HIS A 187 9.11 14.07 -7.86
C HIS A 187 7.72 13.78 -8.47
N PRO A 188 7.58 12.78 -9.34
CA PRO A 188 6.30 12.38 -9.94
C PRO A 188 5.20 11.99 -8.94
N TYR A 189 5.52 11.69 -7.68
CA TYR A 189 4.50 11.47 -6.65
C TYR A 189 3.59 12.68 -6.39
N ARG A 190 3.86 13.81 -7.03
CA ARG A 190 3.02 15.02 -6.98
C ARG A 190 1.65 14.85 -7.65
N TRP A 191 1.43 13.80 -8.44
CA TRP A 191 0.11 13.48 -8.99
C TRP A 191 -0.40 12.12 -8.52
N ALA A 192 -1.74 11.97 -8.56
CA ALA A 192 -2.41 10.72 -8.27
C ALA A 192 -2.29 9.75 -9.44
N THR A 193 -2.47 8.46 -9.17
CA THR A 193 -2.42 7.40 -10.20
C THR A 193 -3.39 7.60 -11.35
N ILE A 194 -4.55 8.20 -11.08
CA ILE A 194 -5.53 8.53 -12.11
C ILE A 194 -5.10 9.72 -13.00
N GLY A 195 -4.01 10.40 -12.66
CA GLY A 195 -3.48 11.57 -13.37
C GLY A 195 -3.82 12.91 -12.73
N ILE A 196 -3.34 13.99 -13.34
CA ILE A 196 -3.57 15.37 -12.89
C ILE A 196 -4.94 15.88 -13.32
N SER A 197 -5.37 15.53 -14.54
CA SER A 197 -6.64 15.98 -15.10
C SER A 197 -7.19 14.99 -16.13
N PRO A 198 -8.52 14.96 -16.34
CA PRO A 198 -9.15 14.10 -17.36
C PRO A 198 -8.66 14.38 -18.78
N GLU A 199 -8.29 15.62 -19.07
CA GLU A 199 -7.82 16.06 -20.38
C GLU A 199 -6.53 15.36 -20.80
N HIS A 200 -5.68 14.96 -19.85
CA HIS A 200 -4.47 14.19 -20.15
C HIS A 200 -4.80 12.81 -20.76
N ILE A 201 -5.85 12.17 -20.27
CA ILE A 201 -6.33 10.90 -20.80
C ILE A 201 -7.10 11.12 -22.13
N GLU A 202 -7.95 12.14 -22.19
CA GLU A 202 -8.72 12.48 -23.40
C GLU A 202 -7.81 12.72 -24.60
N GLN A 203 -6.74 13.49 -24.40
CA GLN A 203 -5.79 13.89 -25.44
C GLN A 203 -4.68 12.86 -25.72
N ALA A 204 -4.57 11.79 -24.94
CA ALA A 204 -3.57 10.73 -25.19
C ALA A 204 -3.81 10.14 -26.57
N SER A 205 -2.79 10.15 -27.45
CA SER A 205 -2.89 9.57 -28.78
C SER A 205 -2.77 8.06 -28.74
N ILE A 206 -3.18 7.41 -29.80
CA ILE A 206 -3.05 5.94 -29.93
C ILE A 206 -1.56 5.53 -29.98
N GLU A 207 -0.71 6.37 -30.55
CA GLU A 207 0.73 6.15 -30.63
C GLU A 207 1.36 6.25 -29.23
N GLU A 208 0.94 7.22 -28.39
CA GLU A 208 1.40 7.35 -27.01
C GLU A 208 0.99 6.11 -26.19
N ILE A 209 -0.23 5.59 -26.41
CA ILE A 209 -0.71 4.38 -25.75
C ILE A 209 0.12 3.16 -26.19
N HIS A 210 0.36 2.98 -27.48
CA HIS A 210 1.21 1.89 -27.97
C HIS A 210 2.64 1.97 -27.48
N ASP A 211 3.26 3.17 -27.47
CA ASP A 211 4.61 3.39 -26.96
C ASP A 211 4.71 3.03 -25.45
N PHE A 212 3.71 3.44 -24.66
CA PHE A 212 3.65 3.12 -23.23
C PHE A 212 3.58 1.61 -22.98
N TYR A 213 2.73 0.89 -23.73
CA TYR A 213 2.64 -0.58 -23.65
C TYR A 213 3.97 -1.24 -23.98
N GLN A 214 4.56 -0.91 -25.11
CA GLN A 214 5.82 -1.51 -25.55
C GLN A 214 6.98 -1.23 -24.61
N ARG A 215 6.97 -0.07 -23.98
CA ARG A 215 8.04 0.39 -23.07
C ARG A 215 8.00 -0.31 -21.73
N PHE A 216 6.83 -0.66 -21.22
CA PHE A 216 6.70 -1.10 -19.83
C PHE A 216 6.16 -2.52 -19.65
N TYR A 217 5.38 -3.05 -20.59
CA TYR A 217 4.73 -4.37 -20.45
C TYR A 217 5.48 -5.45 -21.23
N HIS A 218 6.66 -5.81 -20.73
CA HIS A 218 7.56 -6.78 -21.34
C HIS A 218 8.28 -7.63 -20.27
N PRO A 219 8.85 -8.81 -20.63
CA PRO A 219 9.37 -9.77 -19.65
C PRO A 219 10.36 -9.22 -18.63
N SER A 220 11.41 -8.47 -19.05
CA SER A 220 12.46 -8.01 -18.14
C SER A 220 11.97 -6.90 -17.18
N ASN A 221 10.82 -6.27 -17.47
CA ASN A 221 10.16 -5.31 -16.59
C ASN A 221 9.09 -5.94 -15.69
N ALA A 222 8.91 -7.27 -15.76
CA ALA A 222 7.89 -7.99 -15.02
C ALA A 222 8.48 -8.95 -13.97
N ILE A 223 7.69 -9.26 -12.96
CA ILE A 223 7.94 -10.30 -11.95
C ILE A 223 6.69 -11.17 -11.87
N LEU A 224 6.86 -12.45 -12.15
CA LEU A 224 5.81 -13.46 -12.03
C LEU A 224 5.98 -14.19 -10.70
N SER A 225 5.01 -14.11 -9.82
CA SER A 225 4.98 -14.80 -8.52
C SER A 225 3.82 -15.76 -8.44
N VAL A 226 4.09 -17.00 -8.08
CA VAL A 226 3.09 -18.06 -7.97
C VAL A 226 3.11 -18.65 -6.58
N SER A 227 1.96 -18.69 -5.91
CA SER A 227 1.78 -19.37 -4.61
C SER A 227 0.69 -20.44 -4.71
N GLY A 228 0.96 -21.65 -4.20
CA GLY A 228 0.02 -22.77 -4.20
C GLY A 228 0.72 -24.11 -3.96
N ASP A 229 -0.01 -25.21 -3.92
CA ASP A 229 0.58 -26.55 -3.69
C ASP A 229 1.24 -27.12 -4.97
N PHE A 230 2.40 -26.58 -5.30
CA PHE A 230 3.21 -27.00 -6.46
C PHE A 230 4.67 -27.19 -6.06
N GLU A 231 5.37 -28.10 -6.74
CA GLU A 231 6.82 -28.10 -6.79
C GLU A 231 7.30 -26.95 -7.67
N ALA A 232 8.40 -26.28 -7.30
CA ALA A 232 8.92 -25.10 -8.01
C ALA A 232 9.23 -25.40 -9.48
N GLU A 233 9.74 -26.60 -9.76
CA GLU A 233 10.09 -27.06 -11.11
C GLU A 233 8.87 -27.07 -12.05
N LYS A 234 7.68 -27.42 -11.53
CA LYS A 234 6.44 -27.35 -12.33
C LYS A 234 6.11 -25.90 -12.70
N VAL A 235 6.20 -24.99 -11.74
CA VAL A 235 5.94 -23.56 -11.99
C VAL A 235 6.93 -23.02 -13.02
N PHE A 236 8.22 -23.33 -12.89
CA PHE A 236 9.25 -22.86 -13.80
C PHE A 236 9.08 -23.43 -15.21
N ALA A 237 8.74 -24.72 -15.33
CA ALA A 237 8.46 -25.33 -16.63
C ALA A 237 7.25 -24.72 -17.33
N LEU A 238 6.18 -24.41 -16.59
CA LEU A 238 5.01 -23.73 -17.14
C LEU A 238 5.32 -22.26 -17.49
N ALA A 239 6.10 -21.55 -16.69
CA ALA A 239 6.54 -20.21 -17.00
C ALA A 239 7.41 -20.19 -18.27
N GLU A 240 8.35 -21.12 -18.42
CA GLU A 240 9.15 -21.25 -19.65
C GLU A 240 8.27 -21.57 -20.86
N LYS A 241 7.29 -22.47 -20.72
CA LYS A 241 6.35 -22.83 -21.77
C LYS A 241 5.58 -21.63 -22.31
N TRP A 242 5.04 -20.80 -21.42
CA TRP A 242 4.12 -19.73 -21.79
C TRP A 242 4.84 -18.40 -22.05
N PHE A 243 5.86 -18.07 -21.29
CA PHE A 243 6.55 -16.78 -21.35
C PHE A 243 7.91 -16.85 -22.06
N GLY A 244 8.58 -18.03 -22.09
CA GLY A 244 9.96 -18.14 -22.58
C GLY A 244 10.14 -17.70 -24.04
N GLY A 245 9.11 -17.86 -24.88
CA GLY A 245 9.12 -17.42 -26.27
C GLY A 245 8.83 -15.93 -26.51
N ILE A 246 8.45 -15.17 -25.47
CA ILE A 246 8.14 -13.74 -25.59
C ILE A 246 9.45 -12.95 -25.73
N THR A 247 9.56 -12.21 -26.82
CA THR A 247 10.74 -11.38 -27.09
C THR A 247 10.75 -10.17 -26.17
N ASP A 248 11.82 -10.02 -25.41
CA ASP A 248 12.03 -8.81 -24.60
C ASP A 248 12.51 -7.64 -25.48
N LYS A 249 11.89 -6.48 -25.27
CA LYS A 249 12.24 -5.23 -25.96
C LYS A 249 12.58 -4.17 -24.89
N ALA A 250 13.55 -4.46 -24.04
CA ALA A 250 13.93 -3.54 -22.97
C ALA A 250 14.23 -2.13 -23.52
N TYR A 251 13.47 -1.17 -23.06
CA TYR A 251 13.71 0.24 -23.33
C TYR A 251 14.43 0.90 -22.15
N PRO A 252 15.30 1.89 -22.40
CA PRO A 252 15.87 2.68 -21.33
C PRO A 252 14.76 3.41 -20.57
N ILE A 253 14.69 3.18 -19.28
CA ILE A 253 13.79 3.93 -18.39
C ILE A 253 14.51 5.21 -17.96
N ALA A 254 13.88 6.37 -18.15
CA ALA A 254 14.44 7.63 -17.70
C ALA A 254 14.55 7.64 -16.16
N PRO A 255 15.63 8.19 -15.59
CA PRO A 255 15.77 8.30 -14.14
C PRO A 255 14.66 9.18 -13.57
N ILE A 256 14.08 8.73 -12.46
CA ILE A 256 13.05 9.47 -11.74
C ILE A 256 13.71 10.67 -11.03
N PRO A 257 13.21 11.92 -11.24
CA PRO A 257 13.70 13.08 -10.51
C PRO A 257 13.47 12.92 -9.01
N GLN A 258 14.48 13.15 -8.20
CA GLN A 258 14.35 13.10 -6.75
C GLN A 258 13.70 14.36 -6.21
N GLU A 259 12.90 14.21 -5.16
CA GLU A 259 12.37 15.35 -4.42
C GLU A 259 13.48 15.99 -3.58
N LEU A 260 13.51 17.32 -3.56
CA LEU A 260 14.45 18.05 -2.73
C LEU A 260 13.93 18.14 -1.29
N ALA A 261 14.86 18.16 -0.34
CA ALA A 261 14.51 18.35 1.06
C ALA A 261 13.72 19.64 1.25
N GLN A 262 12.62 19.56 1.99
CA GLN A 262 11.81 20.73 2.32
C GLN A 262 12.50 21.54 3.42
N THR A 263 12.68 22.85 3.20
CA THR A 263 13.39 23.76 4.10
C THR A 263 12.50 24.82 4.73
N GLU A 264 11.22 24.88 4.33
CA GLU A 264 10.25 25.82 4.86
C GLU A 264 8.86 25.18 4.94
N ALA A 265 8.07 25.59 5.94
CA ALA A 265 6.70 25.15 6.10
C ALA A 265 5.85 25.57 4.89
N ARG A 266 5.01 24.64 4.41
CA ARG A 266 4.05 24.91 3.32
C ARG A 266 2.64 24.93 3.89
N ARG A 267 1.81 25.85 3.39
CA ARG A 267 0.41 25.97 3.80
C ARG A 267 -0.48 26.25 2.60
N LEU A 268 -1.60 25.53 2.55
CA LEU A 268 -2.66 25.74 1.57
C LEU A 268 -4.01 25.74 2.28
N GLU A 269 -4.87 26.69 1.94
CA GLU A 269 -6.23 26.76 2.46
C GLU A 269 -7.20 26.78 1.27
N VAL A 270 -8.17 25.89 1.30
CA VAL A 270 -9.20 25.80 0.25
C VAL A 270 -10.58 25.70 0.89
N GLU A 271 -11.59 26.23 0.23
CA GLU A 271 -13.00 26.10 0.62
C GLU A 271 -13.73 25.18 -0.35
N ARG A 272 -14.50 24.24 0.18
CA ARG A 272 -15.29 23.28 -0.60
C ARG A 272 -16.63 23.01 0.06
N GLU A 273 -17.57 22.47 -0.71
CA GLU A 273 -18.87 22.00 -0.22
C GLU A 273 -18.69 20.60 0.41
N VAL A 274 -18.26 20.58 1.67
CA VAL A 274 -18.02 19.35 2.43
C VAL A 274 -18.67 19.40 3.81
N PRO A 275 -18.96 18.24 4.43
CA PRO A 275 -19.67 18.19 5.71
C PRO A 275 -18.91 18.83 6.88
N ALA A 276 -17.57 18.77 6.89
CA ALA A 276 -16.75 19.27 7.99
C ALA A 276 -15.40 19.77 7.49
N THR A 277 -14.86 20.78 8.17
CA THR A 277 -13.48 21.23 7.93
C THR A 277 -12.51 20.12 8.31
N THR A 278 -11.54 19.85 7.44
CA THR A 278 -10.51 18.85 7.64
C THR A 278 -9.15 19.52 7.63
N ILE A 279 -8.32 19.21 8.61
CA ILE A 279 -6.91 19.57 8.65
C ILE A 279 -6.08 18.36 8.22
N VAL A 280 -5.09 18.60 7.34
CA VAL A 280 -4.12 17.60 6.93
C VAL A 280 -2.73 18.18 7.12
N ILE A 281 -1.85 17.44 7.81
CA ILE A 281 -0.45 17.84 7.99
C ILE A 281 0.42 16.69 7.50
N ALA A 282 1.24 16.95 6.50
CA ALA A 282 2.16 15.98 5.93
C ALA A 282 3.62 16.38 6.16
N PHE A 283 4.48 15.37 6.23
CA PHE A 283 5.92 15.50 6.38
C PHE A 283 6.61 14.58 5.37
N HIS A 284 7.68 15.04 4.73
CA HIS A 284 8.51 14.14 3.95
C HIS A 284 9.12 13.06 4.82
N MET A 285 9.15 11.85 4.30
CA MET A 285 9.81 10.70 4.88
C MET A 285 10.83 10.12 3.89
N ASP A 286 11.69 9.26 4.40
CA ASP A 286 12.61 8.48 3.60
C ASP A 286 11.87 7.33 2.87
N ASN A 287 12.59 6.63 1.99
CA ASN A 287 12.08 5.58 1.11
C ASN A 287 11.75 4.28 1.87
N ARG A 288 11.07 3.35 1.17
CA ARG A 288 10.58 2.05 1.70
C ARG A 288 11.65 1.17 2.34
N LEU A 289 12.89 1.22 1.88
CA LEU A 289 13.97 0.37 2.40
C LEU A 289 14.74 1.01 3.55
N SER A 290 14.48 2.25 3.88
CA SER A 290 15.15 2.94 4.99
C SER A 290 14.64 2.46 6.36
N HIS A 291 15.49 2.57 7.36
CA HIS A 291 15.08 2.32 8.75
C HIS A 291 13.99 3.30 9.23
N ASP A 292 14.03 4.54 8.76
CA ASP A 292 13.06 5.58 9.08
C ASP A 292 11.64 5.26 8.55
N PHE A 293 11.52 4.44 7.48
CA PHE A 293 10.22 3.94 7.05
C PHE A 293 9.52 3.12 8.15
N PHE A 294 10.23 2.16 8.75
CA PHE A 294 9.68 1.33 9.82
C PHE A 294 9.33 2.13 11.08
N LEU A 295 10.15 3.15 11.39
CA LEU A 295 9.87 4.07 12.49
C LEU A 295 8.65 4.94 12.21
N GLY A 296 8.49 5.42 10.97
CA GLY A 296 7.32 6.19 10.54
C GLY A 296 6.04 5.37 10.61
N ASP A 297 6.06 4.14 10.11
CA ASP A 297 4.91 3.23 10.17
C ASP A 297 4.53 2.90 11.62
N MET A 298 5.51 2.52 12.45
CA MET A 298 5.33 2.32 13.89
C MET A 298 4.72 3.55 14.56
N THR A 299 5.20 4.75 14.21
CA THR A 299 4.71 6.02 14.78
C THR A 299 3.29 6.31 14.34
N SER A 300 2.92 6.00 13.10
CA SER A 300 1.55 6.18 12.61
C SER A 300 0.55 5.32 13.39
N ASP A 301 0.90 4.08 13.66
CA ASP A 301 0.11 3.16 14.48
C ASP A 301 0.05 3.54 15.97
N LEU A 302 1.14 4.08 16.55
CA LEU A 302 1.12 4.65 17.90
C LEU A 302 0.14 5.82 18.00
N LEU A 303 0.11 6.68 16.99
CA LEU A 303 -0.77 7.86 16.95
C LEU A 303 -2.22 7.49 16.67
N ALA A 304 -2.50 6.66 15.65
CA ALA A 304 -3.85 6.46 15.15
C ALA A 304 -4.23 4.99 14.85
N GLY A 305 -3.46 4.02 15.30
CA GLY A 305 -3.66 2.58 15.01
C GLY A 305 -4.87 1.95 15.71
N GLY A 306 -6.00 2.64 15.84
CA GLY A 306 -7.27 2.16 16.39
C GLY A 306 -7.77 2.97 17.60
N ASP A 307 -8.89 2.55 18.17
CA ASP A 307 -9.62 3.29 19.22
C ASP A 307 -8.88 3.47 20.55
N SER A 308 -7.80 2.74 20.75
CA SER A 308 -6.89 2.87 21.90
C SER A 308 -5.58 3.58 21.57
N ALA A 309 -5.48 4.20 20.39
CA ALA A 309 -4.34 5.00 19.98
C ALA A 309 -4.42 6.42 20.54
N ARG A 310 -3.26 7.11 20.61
CA ARG A 310 -3.12 8.41 21.29
C ARG A 310 -4.09 9.46 20.80
N LEU A 311 -4.14 9.67 19.48
CA LEU A 311 -4.97 10.73 18.91
C LEU A 311 -6.45 10.48 19.16
N TYR A 312 -6.89 9.22 19.05
CA TYR A 312 -8.27 8.88 19.33
C TYR A 312 -8.63 9.12 20.80
N GLU A 313 -7.84 8.59 21.73
CA GLU A 313 -8.11 8.77 23.17
C GLU A 313 -8.05 10.25 23.59
N ARG A 314 -7.05 10.99 23.13
CA ARG A 314 -6.81 12.35 23.61
C ARG A 314 -7.61 13.40 22.85
N LEU A 315 -7.65 13.33 21.50
CA LEU A 315 -8.28 14.38 20.69
C LEU A 315 -9.76 14.15 20.46
N ILE A 316 -10.21 12.88 20.39
CA ILE A 316 -11.64 12.56 20.21
C ILE A 316 -12.34 12.39 21.55
N LYS A 317 -11.87 11.46 22.42
CA LYS A 317 -12.60 11.13 23.64
C LYS A 317 -12.45 12.20 24.74
N ILE A 318 -11.21 12.65 25.00
CA ILE A 318 -10.92 13.57 26.12
C ILE A 318 -11.18 15.02 25.72
N LYS A 319 -10.42 15.54 24.70
CA LYS A 319 -10.51 16.95 24.29
C LYS A 319 -11.78 17.24 23.47
N ARG A 320 -12.35 16.24 22.79
CA ARG A 320 -13.55 16.36 21.94
C ARG A 320 -13.41 17.46 20.89
N MET A 321 -12.30 17.44 20.17
CA MET A 321 -11.96 18.44 19.16
C MET A 321 -12.20 17.94 17.74
N PHE A 322 -12.15 16.62 17.53
CA PHE A 322 -12.27 15.99 16.24
C PHE A 322 -13.41 14.97 16.20
N ALA A 323 -14.06 14.87 15.05
CA ALA A 323 -15.00 13.79 14.74
C ALA A 323 -14.26 12.51 14.34
N SER A 324 -13.13 12.67 13.64
CA SER A 324 -12.24 11.58 13.26
C SER A 324 -10.79 12.06 13.18
N VAL A 325 -9.86 11.19 13.49
CA VAL A 325 -8.41 11.41 13.32
C VAL A 325 -7.78 10.17 12.68
N ASN A 326 -6.79 10.38 11.84
CA ASN A 326 -5.97 9.31 11.28
C ASN A 326 -4.51 9.75 11.14
N ALA A 327 -3.60 8.81 11.19
CA ALA A 327 -2.19 9.00 10.84
C ALA A 327 -1.72 7.78 10.04
N TYR A 328 -1.05 8.02 8.94
CA TYR A 328 -0.56 6.96 8.06
C TYR A 328 0.68 7.42 7.29
N ILE A 329 1.38 6.45 6.70
CA ILE A 329 2.48 6.74 5.78
C ILE A 329 2.09 6.35 4.35
N SER A 330 2.65 7.05 3.38
CA SER A 330 2.67 6.53 2.01
C SER A 330 3.83 5.52 1.91
N GLY A 331 3.50 4.27 1.54
CA GLY A 331 4.47 3.17 1.47
C GLY A 331 5.23 3.12 0.14
N ASP A 332 5.59 4.27 -0.41
CA ASP A 332 6.18 4.39 -1.75
C ASP A 332 7.65 3.93 -1.79
N VAL A 333 8.11 3.47 -2.96
CA VAL A 333 9.49 2.97 -3.16
C VAL A 333 10.52 4.07 -2.96
N ASP A 334 10.24 5.27 -3.48
CA ASP A 334 11.03 6.48 -3.25
C ASP A 334 10.56 7.21 -1.99
N SER A 335 11.08 8.42 -1.73
CA SER A 335 10.73 9.21 -0.55
C SER A 335 9.23 9.41 -0.41
N GLY A 336 8.66 8.88 0.65
CA GLY A 336 7.25 8.93 0.98
C GLY A 336 6.87 10.15 1.82
N MET A 337 5.68 10.09 2.41
CA MET A 337 5.21 11.09 3.35
C MET A 337 4.51 10.44 4.53
N PHE A 338 4.71 11.03 5.72
CA PHE A 338 3.87 10.80 6.88
C PHE A 338 2.71 11.80 6.84
N VAL A 339 1.48 11.32 7.03
CA VAL A 339 0.28 12.15 6.94
C VAL A 339 -0.55 12.01 8.19
N PHE A 340 -0.90 13.13 8.79
CA PHE A 340 -1.97 13.26 9.77
C PHE A 340 -3.21 13.86 9.10
N THR A 341 -4.40 13.34 9.40
CA THR A 341 -5.68 13.94 9.00
C THR A 341 -6.64 14.00 10.18
N GLY A 342 -7.42 15.08 10.28
CA GLY A 342 -8.43 15.20 11.30
C GLY A 342 -9.63 16.02 10.82
N GLN A 343 -10.84 15.48 10.97
CA GLN A 343 -12.08 16.22 10.76
C GLN A 343 -12.47 16.96 12.04
N LEU A 344 -12.63 18.27 11.96
CA LEU A 344 -12.94 19.11 13.12
C LEU A 344 -14.40 18.98 13.52
N LEU A 345 -14.65 19.04 14.83
CA LEU A 345 -16.00 19.34 15.33
C LEU A 345 -16.31 20.84 15.14
N PRO A 346 -17.59 21.22 14.98
CA PRO A 346 -17.98 22.63 14.77
C PRO A 346 -17.55 23.61 15.87
N THR A 347 -17.24 23.09 17.05
CA THR A 347 -16.77 23.87 18.21
C THR A 347 -15.27 24.10 18.23
N THR A 348 -14.51 23.53 17.31
CA THR A 348 -13.05 23.57 17.31
C THR A 348 -12.53 24.45 16.18
N THR A 349 -11.70 25.39 16.49
CA THR A 349 -11.00 26.22 15.50
C THR A 349 -9.82 25.46 14.87
N GLU A 350 -9.45 25.85 13.66
CA GLU A 350 -8.30 25.28 12.94
C GLU A 350 -6.99 25.45 13.75
N ALA A 351 -6.82 26.61 14.39
CA ALA A 351 -5.64 26.89 15.19
C ALA A 351 -5.56 25.99 16.45
N GLU A 352 -6.69 25.75 17.12
CA GLU A 352 -6.74 24.84 18.27
C GLU A 352 -6.46 23.39 17.83
N ALA A 353 -7.01 22.97 16.68
CA ALA A 353 -6.79 21.64 16.15
C ALA A 353 -5.32 21.41 15.78
N GLU A 354 -4.70 22.39 15.09
CA GLU A 354 -3.28 22.31 14.73
C GLU A 354 -2.40 22.30 15.98
N ALA A 355 -2.67 23.16 16.97
CA ALA A 355 -1.95 23.19 18.23
C ALA A 355 -2.04 21.86 18.99
N ALA A 356 -3.25 21.26 19.05
CA ALA A 356 -3.46 19.99 19.72
C ALA A 356 -2.69 18.83 19.06
N PHE A 357 -2.57 18.82 17.73
CA PHE A 357 -1.73 17.86 17.03
C PHE A 357 -0.24 18.05 17.40
N TRP A 358 0.25 19.29 17.37
CA TRP A 358 1.65 19.56 17.71
C TRP A 358 1.99 19.21 19.17
N GLU A 359 1.06 19.34 20.11
CA GLU A 359 1.25 18.89 21.49
C GLU A 359 1.50 17.36 21.55
N GLU A 360 0.76 16.57 20.79
CA GLU A 360 0.96 15.12 20.74
C GLU A 360 2.31 14.74 20.10
N ILE A 361 2.73 15.47 19.07
CA ILE A 361 4.05 15.31 18.45
C ILE A 361 5.17 15.67 19.42
N ASP A 362 5.04 16.75 20.19
CA ASP A 362 6.05 17.16 21.18
C ASP A 362 6.17 16.15 22.33
N GLU A 363 5.09 15.46 22.70
CA GLU A 363 5.17 14.34 23.63
C GLU A 363 5.95 13.15 23.06
N LEU A 364 5.75 12.79 21.78
CA LEU A 364 6.56 11.76 21.12
C LEU A 364 8.04 12.15 21.09
N LYS A 365 8.36 13.38 20.68
CA LYS A 365 9.74 13.91 20.69
C LYS A 365 10.41 13.87 22.05
N SER A 366 9.64 14.05 23.13
CA SER A 366 10.13 13.97 24.50
C SER A 366 10.36 12.54 25.01
N GLY A 367 10.03 11.52 24.21
CA GLY A 367 10.14 10.12 24.58
C GLY A 367 9.05 9.62 25.53
N LYS A 368 7.96 10.38 25.71
CA LYS A 368 6.80 9.94 26.52
C LYS A 368 6.00 8.87 25.81
N ILE A 369 6.62 7.72 25.60
CA ILE A 369 6.02 6.52 25.00
C ILE A 369 6.08 5.42 26.04
N SER A 370 4.94 4.85 26.42
CA SER A 370 4.90 3.74 27.36
C SER A 370 5.31 2.42 26.69
N ASP A 371 5.86 1.49 27.47
CA ASP A 371 6.15 0.14 26.97
C ASP A 371 4.88 -0.56 26.47
N TYR A 372 3.74 -0.30 27.12
CA TYR A 372 2.46 -0.86 26.71
C TYR A 372 2.04 -0.40 25.30
N GLU A 373 2.16 0.89 25.00
CA GLU A 373 1.81 1.42 23.66
C GLU A 373 2.70 0.80 22.57
N LEU A 374 4.02 0.77 22.81
CA LEU A 374 4.97 0.23 21.87
C LEU A 374 4.74 -1.28 21.63
N GLU A 375 4.61 -2.07 22.70
CA GLU A 375 4.35 -3.51 22.58
C GLU A 375 3.00 -3.82 21.93
N LYS A 376 1.98 -3.00 22.20
CA LYS A 376 0.67 -3.13 21.52
C LYS A 376 0.80 -3.02 20.00
N VAL A 377 1.52 -2.01 19.51
CA VAL A 377 1.72 -1.80 18.06
C VAL A 377 2.56 -2.93 17.47
N LYS A 378 3.64 -3.34 18.12
CA LYS A 378 4.44 -4.50 17.70
C LYS A 378 3.62 -5.78 17.57
N ASN A 379 2.77 -6.04 18.57
CA ASN A 379 1.89 -7.22 18.57
C ASN A 379 0.85 -7.15 17.44
N LYS A 380 0.30 -5.95 17.18
CA LYS A 380 -0.65 -5.72 16.07
C LYS A 380 0.01 -6.00 14.73
N PHE A 381 1.21 -5.46 14.50
CA PHE A 381 1.96 -5.67 13.27
C PHE A 381 2.24 -7.16 13.04
N GLU A 382 2.81 -7.86 14.03
CA GLU A 382 3.09 -9.29 13.94
C GLU A 382 1.82 -10.11 13.66
N ALA A 383 0.71 -9.81 14.36
CA ALA A 383 -0.55 -10.49 14.14
C ALA A 383 -1.09 -10.28 12.72
N ASN A 384 -1.08 -9.03 12.23
CA ASN A 384 -1.54 -8.71 10.89
C ASN A 384 -0.70 -9.40 9.81
N THR A 385 0.62 -9.44 9.97
CA THR A 385 1.53 -10.15 9.07
C THR A 385 1.20 -11.65 9.04
N LEU A 386 1.10 -12.28 10.21
CA LEU A 386 0.79 -13.72 10.30
C LEU A 386 -0.57 -14.07 9.68
N PHE A 387 -1.60 -13.25 9.91
CA PHE A 387 -2.91 -13.47 9.29
C PHE A 387 -2.89 -13.21 7.79
N GLY A 388 -2.14 -12.20 7.34
CA GLY A 388 -1.96 -11.93 5.90
C GLY A 388 -1.30 -13.09 5.17
N GLU A 389 -0.33 -13.75 5.80
CA GLU A 389 0.40 -14.89 5.25
C GLU A 389 -0.43 -16.20 5.14
N LEU A 390 -1.65 -16.23 5.66
CA LEU A 390 -2.56 -17.37 5.44
C LEU A 390 -3.16 -17.38 4.04
N ASN A 391 -3.17 -16.26 3.36
CA ASN A 391 -3.76 -16.10 2.04
C ASN A 391 -2.71 -16.29 0.93
N VAL A 392 -2.94 -17.22 0.01
CA VAL A 392 -2.03 -17.52 -1.12
C VAL A 392 -1.82 -16.29 -2.04
N MET A 393 -2.87 -15.48 -2.22
CA MET A 393 -2.80 -14.26 -3.01
C MET A 393 -1.83 -13.25 -2.37
N ASN A 394 -1.97 -12.99 -1.06
CA ASN A 394 -1.07 -12.07 -0.36
C ASN A 394 0.39 -12.56 -0.41
N LYS A 395 0.63 -13.87 -0.33
CA LYS A 395 1.99 -14.43 -0.49
C LYS A 395 2.55 -14.14 -1.88
N ALA A 396 1.77 -14.39 -2.93
CA ALA A 396 2.21 -14.15 -4.30
C ALA A 396 2.51 -12.66 -4.53
N MET A 397 1.59 -11.77 -4.14
CA MET A 397 1.76 -10.32 -4.27
C MET A 397 2.97 -9.81 -3.47
N ASN A 398 3.11 -10.23 -2.21
CA ASN A 398 4.24 -9.81 -1.38
C ASN A 398 5.58 -10.28 -1.96
N LEU A 399 5.68 -11.51 -2.47
CA LEU A 399 6.90 -12.00 -3.14
C LEU A 399 7.26 -11.13 -4.35
N GLY A 400 6.28 -10.78 -5.19
CA GLY A 400 6.48 -9.84 -6.30
C GLY A 400 6.98 -8.48 -5.82
N TYR A 401 6.32 -7.92 -4.82
CA TYR A 401 6.65 -6.62 -4.25
C TYR A 401 8.05 -6.57 -3.64
N TYR A 402 8.41 -7.51 -2.76
CA TYR A 402 9.74 -7.53 -2.14
C TYR A 402 10.86 -7.79 -3.16
N GLN A 403 10.58 -8.56 -4.22
CA GLN A 403 11.50 -8.70 -5.34
C GLN A 403 11.66 -7.38 -6.11
N MET A 404 10.58 -6.64 -6.33
CA MET A 404 10.59 -5.35 -7.04
C MET A 404 11.42 -4.30 -6.30
N ILE A 405 11.26 -4.20 -4.98
CA ILE A 405 12.05 -3.24 -4.17
C ILE A 405 13.50 -3.67 -3.95
N GLY A 406 13.90 -4.87 -4.42
CA GLY A 406 15.29 -5.34 -4.42
C GLY A 406 15.72 -6.08 -3.15
N ASP A 407 14.82 -6.33 -2.19
CA ASP A 407 15.13 -7.10 -0.95
C ASP A 407 14.07 -8.19 -0.72
N LEU A 408 14.04 -9.21 -1.57
CA LEU A 408 13.11 -10.33 -1.41
C LEU A 408 13.19 -11.04 -0.02
N PRO A 409 14.39 -11.24 0.58
CA PRO A 409 14.48 -11.79 1.94
C PRO A 409 13.81 -10.97 3.04
N LEU A 410 13.52 -9.68 2.80
CA LEU A 410 12.88 -8.80 3.77
C LEU A 410 11.50 -9.33 4.18
N ILE A 411 10.78 -10.03 3.29
CA ILE A 411 9.50 -10.67 3.59
C ILE A 411 9.53 -11.52 4.88
N ASN A 412 10.65 -12.14 5.17
CA ASN A 412 10.83 -12.98 6.37
C ASN A 412 11.50 -12.25 7.55
N ARG A 413 11.98 -11.02 7.36
CA ARG A 413 12.73 -10.26 8.39
C ARG A 413 11.94 -9.08 8.96
N GLU A 414 10.89 -8.65 8.29
CA GLU A 414 10.18 -7.44 8.64
C GLU A 414 9.64 -7.45 10.09
N VAL A 415 9.04 -8.55 10.51
CA VAL A 415 8.56 -8.71 11.90
C VAL A 415 9.69 -8.52 12.91
N GLU A 416 10.89 -9.01 12.63
CA GLU A 416 12.05 -8.84 13.52
C GLU A 416 12.51 -7.39 13.58
N ILE A 417 12.47 -6.67 12.45
CA ILE A 417 12.77 -5.24 12.41
C ILE A 417 11.79 -4.48 13.31
N TYR A 418 10.47 -4.66 13.13
CA TYR A 418 9.47 -4.01 13.98
C TYR A 418 9.63 -4.39 15.46
N ARG A 419 9.94 -5.65 15.77
CA ARG A 419 10.19 -6.08 17.14
C ARG A 419 11.43 -5.44 17.77
N SER A 420 12.44 -5.09 16.98
CA SER A 420 13.66 -4.46 17.46
C SER A 420 13.52 -2.97 17.75
N LEU A 421 12.54 -2.27 17.14
CA LEU A 421 12.37 -0.83 17.30
C LEU A 421 12.18 -0.41 18.76
N THR A 422 12.81 0.67 19.15
CA THR A 422 12.82 1.18 20.53
C THR A 422 12.07 2.51 20.65
N ARG A 423 11.71 2.87 21.88
CA ARG A 423 11.09 4.18 22.19
C ARG A 423 12.02 5.34 21.83
N ASP A 424 13.32 5.18 22.09
CA ASP A 424 14.30 6.23 21.84
C ASP A 424 14.44 6.48 20.33
N GLU A 425 14.44 5.43 19.50
CA GLU A 425 14.45 5.55 18.04
C GLU A 425 13.19 6.25 17.52
N VAL A 426 11.99 5.91 18.04
CA VAL A 426 10.73 6.59 17.69
C VAL A 426 10.79 8.07 18.07
N ALA A 427 11.34 8.40 19.26
CA ALA A 427 11.50 9.78 19.68
C ALA A 427 12.51 10.54 18.82
N ASP A 428 13.64 9.90 18.45
CA ASP A 428 14.66 10.47 17.57
C ASP A 428 14.11 10.70 16.16
N PHE A 429 13.41 9.74 15.59
CA PHE A 429 12.68 9.87 14.33
C PHE A 429 11.70 11.06 14.39
N SER A 430 10.90 11.13 15.45
CA SER A 430 9.92 12.21 15.62
C SER A 430 10.60 13.59 15.67
N ARG A 431 11.77 13.71 16.31
CA ARG A 431 12.54 14.96 16.36
C ARG A 431 13.06 15.39 14.98
N ARG A 432 13.55 14.45 14.19
CA ARG A 432 14.10 14.74 12.86
C ARG A 432 13.01 15.00 11.83
N THR A 433 11.92 14.25 11.86
CA THR A 433 10.91 14.24 10.79
C THR A 433 9.82 15.28 11.02
N PHE A 434 9.28 15.38 12.24
CA PHE A 434 8.15 16.26 12.53
C PHE A 434 8.61 17.67 12.92
N THR A 435 9.33 18.34 12.03
CA THR A 435 9.73 19.76 12.23
C THR A 435 8.75 20.69 11.52
N LYS A 436 8.73 21.96 11.92
CA LYS A 436 7.88 22.96 11.25
C LYS A 436 8.30 23.16 9.80
N GLU A 437 9.60 23.17 9.53
CA GLU A 437 10.16 23.34 8.19
C GLU A 437 9.78 22.22 7.26
N ASN A 438 9.71 20.97 7.76
CA ASN A 438 9.31 19.78 6.99
C ASN A 438 7.78 19.64 6.88
N SER A 439 6.98 20.51 7.50
CA SER A 439 5.52 20.38 7.50
C SER A 439 4.86 21.00 6.26
N SER A 440 3.85 20.33 5.77
CA SER A 440 2.92 20.80 4.73
C SER A 440 1.50 20.71 5.28
N THR A 441 0.87 21.85 5.58
CA THR A 441 -0.47 21.91 6.19
C THR A 441 -1.51 22.30 5.16
N LEU A 442 -2.50 21.45 4.95
CA LEU A 442 -3.68 21.72 4.13
C LEU A 442 -4.90 21.92 5.04
N ILE A 443 -5.51 23.09 4.98
CA ILE A 443 -6.82 23.36 5.58
C ILE A 443 -7.88 23.22 4.49
N TYR A 444 -8.68 22.19 4.61
CA TYR A 444 -9.77 21.91 3.69
C TYR A 444 -11.08 22.32 4.38
N ARG A 445 -11.47 23.59 4.14
CA ARG A 445 -12.54 24.26 4.90
C ARG A 445 -13.89 23.92 4.32
N ALA A 446 -14.85 23.61 5.19
CA ALA A 446 -16.25 23.49 4.83
C ALA A 446 -16.82 24.88 4.53
N LYS A 447 -17.47 25.05 3.38
CA LYS A 447 -18.25 26.24 3.09
C LYS A 447 -19.39 26.36 4.08
N GLN A 448 -19.53 27.53 4.68
CA GLN A 448 -20.66 27.86 5.58
C GLN A 448 -21.93 28.11 4.78
#